data_3cd615de2f7ff0fc23ee00d2c0d948b7
#
_entry.id   3cd615de2f7ff0fc23ee00d2c0d948b7
#
_cell.length_a   1.000
_cell.length_b   1.000
_cell.length_c   1.000
_cell.angle_alpha   90.00
_cell.angle_beta   90.00
_cell.angle_gamma   90.00
#
_symmetry.space_group_name_H-M   'P 1'
#
loop_
_entity.id
_entity.type
_entity.pdbx_description
1 polymer ?
#
loop_
_entity_poly.entity_id
_entity_poly.type
_entity_poly.pdbx_seq_one_letter_code
_entity_poly.pdbx_strand_id
1 'polypeptide(L)'
;MKAETRVKPQAVTGESWKFIIPSLIGSLLFLVPVKFQGDVTIGVGILASLLGNVFSEQMPAIIIFILGLSVFLSVLTKTAKPALILNNKFLKGLFDTGKFGLTMRILGFAVGIMTMFEIGPEFIWSRNTGGVVLYDLAPVLLTWFLFAGILLPLLVEFGLMEFIGALVQKFMRPFFTLPGRSSIDCLASWMGAGTVGVLVTTKQYDEGFYTKREASVIATTFSIASVAFSLVVANVVGLGHLFIPFYLTVSAACVVAALIMPRIPPLSRKPDTYYEPVGQQIDETIPEGVSNLKWGWEQAINKAKNAPGPKKLLTDGIETVLDIWMGLIPLVMSLGAAALIIAEYTPVFAFIASPLIPILEFMQLPEAESAAQTMLVGFADMFLPAVIGSGIESELTRFVVAGLSLTQLVYMSEIGILILRSNIPLNFMDLFVIFIERTIITLPVIVLIAHVFVF
;
A
#
# COMPACT_ATOMS: atom_id res chain seq x y z
N MET A 1 -14.18 -12.20 -43.48
CA MET A 1 -12.82 -12.73 -43.63
C MET A 1 -11.87 -11.72 -43.02
N LYS A 2 -11.68 -11.76 -41.69
CA LYS A 2 -10.71 -10.93 -40.96
C LYS A 2 -9.40 -11.71 -40.92
N ALA A 3 -8.33 -11.09 -41.38
CA ALA A 3 -7.00 -11.68 -41.41
C ALA A 3 -6.52 -11.97 -40.00
N GLU A 4 -6.37 -13.23 -39.65
CA GLU A 4 -5.64 -13.70 -38.49
C GLU A 4 -4.17 -13.30 -38.65
N THR A 5 -3.77 -12.25 -37.90
CA THR A 5 -2.35 -11.92 -37.75
C THR A 5 -1.75 -12.97 -36.81
N ARG A 6 -1.32 -14.09 -37.36
CA ARG A 6 -0.48 -15.07 -36.65
C ARG A 6 0.83 -14.37 -36.26
N VAL A 7 0.95 -13.98 -35.00
CA VAL A 7 2.22 -13.56 -34.43
C VAL A 7 3.14 -14.80 -34.43
N LYS A 8 4.11 -14.84 -35.34
CA LYS A 8 5.15 -15.87 -35.33
C LYS A 8 5.99 -15.70 -34.07
N PRO A 9 6.26 -16.78 -33.33
CA PRO A 9 7.16 -16.71 -32.19
C PRO A 9 8.57 -16.31 -32.67
N GLN A 10 9.01 -15.12 -32.36
CA GLN A 10 10.39 -14.70 -32.59
C GLN A 10 11.31 -15.42 -31.64
N ALA A 11 12.38 -16.01 -32.15
CA ALA A 11 13.43 -16.65 -31.35
C ALA A 11 14.10 -15.60 -30.44
N VAL A 12 13.98 -15.80 -29.14
CA VAL A 12 14.40 -14.87 -28.09
C VAL A 12 15.80 -15.25 -27.63
N THR A 13 16.85 -14.82 -28.32
CA THR A 13 18.22 -15.24 -27.99
C THR A 13 19.23 -14.12 -27.71
N GLY A 14 18.85 -12.84 -27.76
CA GLY A 14 19.84 -11.75 -27.58
C GLY A 14 19.58 -10.77 -26.43
N GLU A 15 18.38 -10.72 -25.81
CA GLU A 15 18.02 -9.64 -24.89
C GLU A 15 17.41 -10.11 -23.55
N SER A 16 17.46 -11.40 -23.26
CA SER A 16 16.95 -11.97 -21.99
C SER A 16 17.61 -11.38 -20.76
N TRP A 17 18.85 -10.90 -20.89
CA TRP A 17 19.58 -10.25 -19.79
C TRP A 17 18.91 -8.96 -19.32
N LYS A 18 18.19 -8.24 -20.20
CA LYS A 18 17.44 -7.02 -19.85
C LYS A 18 16.26 -7.34 -18.93
N PHE A 19 15.72 -8.53 -19.01
CA PHE A 19 14.72 -9.04 -18.07
C PHE A 19 15.36 -9.61 -16.81
N ILE A 20 16.29 -10.56 -16.97
CA ILE A 20 16.82 -11.37 -15.87
C ILE A 20 17.56 -10.53 -14.85
N ILE A 21 18.51 -9.66 -15.28
CA ILE A 21 19.38 -8.92 -14.36
C ILE A 21 18.59 -7.93 -13.50
N PRO A 22 17.79 -7.00 -14.04
CA PRO A 22 17.03 -6.07 -13.20
C PRO A 22 16.00 -6.77 -12.31
N SER A 23 15.30 -7.79 -12.84
CA SER A 23 14.34 -8.57 -12.06
C SER A 23 14.99 -9.34 -10.91
N LEU A 24 16.20 -9.90 -11.12
CA LEU A 24 16.96 -10.56 -10.07
C LEU A 24 17.41 -9.57 -8.99
N ILE A 25 17.96 -8.42 -9.40
CA ILE A 25 18.35 -7.36 -8.45
C ILE A 25 17.13 -6.85 -7.68
N GLY A 26 16.02 -6.56 -8.36
CA GLY A 26 14.78 -6.16 -7.73
C GLY A 26 14.27 -7.21 -6.73
N SER A 27 14.28 -8.50 -7.12
CA SER A 27 13.89 -9.59 -6.23
C SER A 27 14.79 -9.69 -5.00
N LEU A 28 16.11 -9.58 -5.15
CA LEU A 28 17.06 -9.61 -4.03
C LEU A 28 16.86 -8.43 -3.07
N LEU A 29 16.55 -7.26 -3.60
CA LEU A 29 16.36 -6.06 -2.79
C LEU A 29 15.03 -6.06 -2.03
N PHE A 30 13.95 -6.61 -2.61
CA PHE A 30 12.60 -6.47 -2.09
C PHE A 30 11.98 -7.76 -1.55
N LEU A 31 12.46 -8.94 -1.98
CA LEU A 31 11.79 -10.21 -1.69
C LEU A 31 12.65 -11.16 -0.86
N VAL A 32 13.97 -10.99 -0.86
CA VAL A 32 14.86 -11.91 -0.14
C VAL A 32 15.11 -11.40 1.27
N PRO A 33 14.63 -12.11 2.31
CA PRO A 33 14.92 -11.75 3.69
C PRO A 33 16.39 -12.07 4.02
N VAL A 34 17.05 -11.12 4.70
CA VAL A 34 18.44 -11.22 5.15
C VAL A 34 18.54 -10.83 6.62
N LYS A 35 19.47 -11.43 7.35
CA LYS A 35 19.78 -11.01 8.73
C LYS A 35 20.73 -9.82 8.72
N PHE A 36 20.35 -8.74 9.38
CA PHE A 36 21.17 -7.54 9.52
C PHE A 36 21.01 -6.97 10.93
N GLN A 37 22.12 -6.78 11.65
CA GLN A 37 22.18 -6.26 13.04
C GLN A 37 21.30 -7.03 14.06
N GLY A 38 21.05 -8.33 13.82
CA GLY A 38 20.24 -9.17 14.68
C GLY A 38 18.79 -9.38 14.20
N ASP A 39 18.27 -8.46 13.39
CA ASP A 39 16.92 -8.50 12.86
C ASP A 39 16.86 -9.09 11.46
N VAL A 40 15.68 -9.61 11.10
CA VAL A 40 15.39 -10.03 9.73
C VAL A 40 14.86 -8.82 8.95
N THR A 41 15.51 -8.48 7.85
CA THR A 41 15.16 -7.36 6.99
C THR A 41 15.30 -7.77 5.51
N ILE A 42 15.09 -6.83 4.59
CA ILE A 42 15.34 -6.99 3.15
C ILE A 42 16.38 -5.97 2.69
N GLY A 43 16.90 -6.12 1.47
CA GLY A 43 17.95 -5.23 0.95
C GLY A 43 17.61 -3.74 1.06
N VAL A 44 16.39 -3.35 0.71
CA VAL A 44 15.91 -1.96 0.87
C VAL A 44 15.89 -1.53 2.34
N GLY A 45 15.51 -2.43 3.25
CA GLY A 45 15.52 -2.15 4.69
C GLY A 45 16.92 -1.89 5.25
N ILE A 46 17.93 -2.59 4.76
CA ILE A 46 19.35 -2.32 5.13
C ILE A 46 19.74 -0.89 4.74
N LEU A 47 19.43 -0.49 3.49
CA LEU A 47 19.74 0.85 3.01
C LEU A 47 19.00 1.94 3.82
N ALA A 48 17.72 1.70 4.13
CA ALA A 48 16.92 2.61 4.95
C ALA A 48 17.47 2.75 6.37
N SER A 49 17.85 1.63 7.01
CA SER A 49 18.44 1.62 8.36
C SER A 49 19.78 2.33 8.41
N LEU A 50 20.65 2.11 7.42
CA LEU A 50 21.94 2.81 7.33
C LEU A 50 21.74 4.33 7.22
N LEU A 51 20.82 4.78 6.38
CA LEU A 51 20.51 6.21 6.24
C LEU A 51 19.89 6.76 7.53
N GLY A 52 18.95 6.05 8.12
CA GLY A 52 18.30 6.42 9.38
C GLY A 52 19.29 6.60 10.52
N ASN A 53 20.27 5.69 10.64
CA ASN A 53 21.31 5.77 11.67
C ASN A 53 22.24 6.97 11.47
N VAL A 54 22.61 7.28 10.22
CA VAL A 54 23.49 8.43 9.91
C VAL A 54 22.84 9.77 10.23
N PHE A 55 21.54 9.90 9.99
CA PHE A 55 20.80 11.15 10.15
C PHE A 55 19.83 11.16 11.33
N SER A 56 19.95 10.24 12.27
CA SER A 56 19.00 10.04 13.38
C SER A 56 18.67 11.33 14.14
N GLU A 57 19.68 12.12 14.50
CA GLU A 57 19.50 13.40 15.23
C GLU A 57 18.89 14.50 14.35
N GLN A 58 19.13 14.48 13.04
CA GLN A 58 18.69 15.50 12.10
C GLN A 58 17.30 15.17 11.51
N MET A 59 16.80 13.94 11.65
CA MET A 59 15.54 13.50 11.04
C MET A 59 14.35 14.40 11.35
N PRO A 60 14.09 14.81 12.60
CA PRO A 60 12.96 15.69 12.89
C PRO A 60 13.06 17.03 12.17
N ALA A 61 14.27 17.62 12.12
CA ALA A 61 14.49 18.88 11.42
C ALA A 61 14.29 18.76 9.90
N ILE A 62 14.76 17.65 9.31
CA ILE A 62 14.56 17.34 7.88
C ILE A 62 13.06 17.22 7.58
N ILE A 63 12.32 16.50 8.42
CA ILE A 63 10.87 16.32 8.27
C ILE A 63 10.16 17.67 8.35
N ILE A 64 10.45 18.49 9.35
CA ILE A 64 9.87 19.83 9.47
C ILE A 64 10.18 20.71 8.26
N PHE A 65 11.40 20.63 7.73
CA PHE A 65 11.76 21.33 6.51
C PHE A 65 10.92 20.86 5.31
N ILE A 66 10.72 19.55 5.14
CA ILE A 66 9.89 18.98 4.07
C ILE A 66 8.43 19.41 4.22
N LEU A 67 7.88 19.34 5.44
CA LEU A 67 6.52 19.82 5.74
C LEU A 67 6.34 21.29 5.38
N GLY A 68 7.28 22.14 5.84
CA GLY A 68 7.27 23.57 5.55
C GLY A 68 7.37 23.89 4.05
N LEU A 69 8.26 23.18 3.35
CA LEU A 69 8.41 23.30 1.90
C LEU A 69 7.13 22.87 1.16
N SER A 70 6.50 21.78 1.60
CA SER A 70 5.24 21.30 1.04
C SER A 70 4.11 22.34 1.19
N VAL A 71 3.97 22.94 2.36
CA VAL A 71 3.01 24.03 2.61
C VAL A 71 3.33 25.24 1.75
N PHE A 72 4.59 25.70 1.79
CA PHE A 72 5.04 26.87 1.04
C PHE A 72 4.74 26.76 -0.46
N LEU A 73 5.14 25.64 -1.08
CA LEU A 73 4.91 25.40 -2.51
C LEU A 73 3.43 25.26 -2.85
N SER A 74 2.62 24.64 -1.96
CA SER A 74 1.17 24.54 -2.18
C SER A 74 0.46 25.89 -2.08
N VAL A 75 0.84 26.73 -1.11
CA VAL A 75 0.31 28.11 -0.98
C VAL A 75 0.76 28.97 -2.17
N LEU A 76 2.04 28.88 -2.54
CA LEU A 76 2.60 29.60 -3.68
C LEU A 76 1.86 29.25 -4.98
N THR A 77 1.55 27.96 -5.18
CA THR A 77 0.82 27.49 -6.37
C THR A 77 -0.58 28.09 -6.43
N LYS A 78 -1.25 28.29 -5.30
CA LYS A 78 -2.60 28.89 -5.25
C LYS A 78 -2.61 30.40 -5.38
N THR A 79 -1.61 31.07 -4.83
CA THR A 79 -1.54 32.54 -4.79
C THR A 79 -0.86 33.12 -6.02
N ALA A 80 0.40 32.75 -6.24
CA ALA A 80 1.24 33.32 -7.32
C ALA A 80 1.17 32.54 -8.64
N LYS A 81 0.62 31.31 -8.65
CA LYS A 81 0.42 30.47 -9.84
C LYS A 81 1.69 30.37 -10.72
N PRO A 82 2.84 29.95 -10.17
CA PRO A 82 4.10 29.95 -10.91
C PRO A 82 4.04 29.00 -12.10
N ALA A 83 4.44 29.50 -13.28
CA ALA A 83 4.40 28.74 -14.53
C ALA A 83 5.25 27.45 -14.48
N LEU A 84 6.34 27.44 -13.72
CA LEU A 84 7.19 26.24 -13.51
C LEU A 84 6.41 25.09 -12.88
N ILE A 85 5.52 25.36 -11.93
CA ILE A 85 4.69 24.33 -11.29
C ILE A 85 3.51 23.97 -12.18
N LEU A 86 2.80 24.96 -12.73
CA LEU A 86 1.57 24.72 -13.48
C LEU A 86 1.81 24.05 -14.84
N ASN A 87 2.96 24.28 -15.47
CA ASN A 87 3.31 23.67 -16.75
C ASN A 87 3.89 22.25 -16.59
N ASN A 88 4.33 21.85 -15.40
CA ASN A 88 4.78 20.51 -15.12
C ASN A 88 3.63 19.68 -14.55
N LYS A 89 3.23 18.60 -15.24
CA LYS A 89 2.08 17.76 -14.87
C LYS A 89 2.24 17.15 -13.46
N PHE A 90 3.44 16.68 -13.11
CA PHE A 90 3.73 16.10 -11.81
C PHE A 90 3.65 17.18 -10.70
N LEU A 91 4.39 18.28 -10.83
CA LEU A 91 4.41 19.34 -9.82
C LEU A 91 3.03 19.98 -9.62
N LYS A 92 2.26 20.14 -10.70
CA LYS A 92 0.88 20.58 -10.60
C LYS A 92 0.03 19.60 -9.81
N GLY A 93 0.11 18.32 -10.10
CA GLY A 93 -0.60 17.27 -9.33
C GLY A 93 -0.22 17.28 -7.84
N LEU A 94 1.06 17.47 -7.56
CA LEU A 94 1.58 17.47 -6.19
C LEU A 94 1.17 18.72 -5.39
N PHE A 95 1.23 19.94 -5.96
CA PHE A 95 1.07 21.20 -5.22
C PHE A 95 -0.26 21.92 -5.45
N ASP A 96 -0.98 21.66 -6.55
CA ASP A 96 -2.31 22.24 -6.80
C ASP A 96 -3.40 21.39 -6.11
N THR A 97 -3.26 21.22 -4.81
CA THR A 97 -4.16 20.39 -4.00
C THR A 97 -5.50 21.11 -3.74
N GLY A 98 -6.58 20.35 -3.54
CA GLY A 98 -7.87 20.90 -3.10
C GLY A 98 -7.76 21.61 -1.73
N LYS A 99 -8.83 22.28 -1.31
CA LYS A 99 -8.87 22.96 0.02
C LYS A 99 -8.54 22.00 1.15
N PHE A 100 -9.10 20.80 1.12
CA PHE A 100 -8.82 19.77 2.14
C PHE A 100 -7.32 19.41 2.20
N GLY A 101 -6.70 19.10 1.07
CA GLY A 101 -5.26 18.74 1.03
C GLY A 101 -4.37 19.86 1.54
N LEU A 102 -4.65 21.14 1.19
CA LEU A 102 -3.90 22.28 1.71
C LEU A 102 -4.09 22.43 3.22
N THR A 103 -5.32 22.30 3.73
CA THR A 103 -5.59 22.39 5.18
C THR A 103 -4.83 21.30 5.94
N MET A 104 -4.85 20.05 5.46
CA MET A 104 -4.11 18.95 6.08
C MET A 104 -2.59 19.21 6.09
N ARG A 105 -2.02 19.74 5.02
CA ARG A 105 -0.59 20.12 4.98
C ARG A 105 -0.25 21.19 6.00
N ILE A 106 -1.08 22.23 6.11
CA ILE A 106 -0.88 23.32 7.10
C ILE A 106 -0.98 22.75 8.52
N LEU A 107 -1.99 21.92 8.79
CA LEU A 107 -2.15 21.28 10.10
C LEU A 107 -0.99 20.36 10.41
N GLY A 108 -0.56 19.51 9.46
CA GLY A 108 0.59 18.63 9.65
C GLY A 108 1.89 19.39 9.95
N PHE A 109 2.13 20.50 9.26
CA PHE A 109 3.27 21.36 9.53
C PHE A 109 3.16 22.04 10.93
N ALA A 110 1.98 22.54 11.27
CA ALA A 110 1.73 23.16 12.57
C ALA A 110 1.95 22.16 13.72
N VAL A 111 1.37 20.94 13.60
CA VAL A 111 1.57 19.86 14.58
C VAL A 111 3.05 19.50 14.67
N GLY A 112 3.75 19.37 13.53
CA GLY A 112 5.18 19.10 13.50
C GLY A 112 6.01 20.14 14.25
N ILE A 113 5.77 21.44 14.01
CA ILE A 113 6.43 22.53 14.72
C ILE A 113 6.11 22.47 16.23
N MET A 114 4.82 22.32 16.59
CA MET A 114 4.40 22.23 17.98
C MET A 114 5.09 21.06 18.68
N THR A 115 5.21 19.93 18.02
CA THR A 115 5.87 18.73 18.56
C THR A 115 7.38 18.92 18.70
N MET A 116 8.04 19.47 17.69
CA MET A 116 9.51 19.66 17.73
C MET A 116 9.96 20.64 18.80
N PHE A 117 9.17 21.69 19.04
CA PHE A 117 9.51 22.76 19.99
C PHE A 117 8.72 22.69 21.31
N GLU A 118 7.89 21.66 21.48
CA GLU A 118 7.02 21.46 22.67
C GLU A 118 6.15 22.69 22.99
N ILE A 119 5.56 23.30 21.93
CA ILE A 119 4.77 24.53 22.04
C ILE A 119 3.28 24.21 21.96
N GLY A 120 2.49 24.84 22.78
CA GLY A 120 1.02 24.72 22.80
C GLY A 120 0.51 23.62 23.74
N PRO A 121 -0.71 23.14 23.54
CA PRO A 121 -1.30 22.13 24.42
C PRO A 121 -0.54 20.80 24.37
N GLU A 122 -0.27 20.22 25.54
CA GLU A 122 0.50 18.98 25.70
C GLU A 122 -0.05 17.81 24.87
N PHE A 123 -1.37 17.68 24.77
CA PHE A 123 -2.00 16.61 24.00
C PHE A 123 -1.64 16.61 22.50
N ILE A 124 -1.09 17.72 21.95
CA ILE A 124 -0.63 17.78 20.56
C ILE A 124 0.79 17.24 20.41
N TRP A 125 1.70 17.65 21.31
CA TRP A 125 3.13 17.36 21.20
C TRP A 125 3.61 16.23 22.12
N SER A 126 2.72 15.69 22.94
CA SER A 126 3.01 14.54 23.79
C SER A 126 3.71 13.41 23.03
N ARG A 127 4.58 12.66 23.75
CA ARG A 127 5.29 11.52 23.17
C ARG A 127 4.35 10.47 22.58
N ASN A 128 3.13 10.34 23.12
CA ASN A 128 2.11 9.39 22.69
C ASN A 128 1.25 9.90 21.53
N THR A 129 1.44 11.12 21.06
CA THR A 129 0.64 11.73 19.98
C THR A 129 1.53 12.26 18.86
N GLY A 130 1.72 13.58 18.77
CA GLY A 130 2.61 14.17 17.78
C GLY A 130 4.03 13.62 17.83
N GLY A 131 4.53 13.27 19.03
CA GLY A 131 5.84 12.68 19.22
C GLY A 131 6.01 11.35 18.48
N VAL A 132 5.07 10.42 18.59
CA VAL A 132 5.10 9.16 17.83
C VAL A 132 5.19 9.42 16.33
N VAL A 133 4.39 10.37 15.82
CA VAL A 133 4.37 10.65 14.39
C VAL A 133 5.67 11.29 13.90
N LEU A 134 6.20 12.27 14.63
CA LEU A 134 7.39 13.00 14.22
C LEU A 134 8.69 12.22 14.39
N TYR A 135 8.83 11.49 15.51
CA TYR A 135 10.10 10.85 15.89
C TYR A 135 10.19 9.37 15.51
N ASP A 136 9.05 8.67 15.40
CA ASP A 136 9.07 7.24 15.14
C ASP A 136 8.55 6.93 13.71
N LEU A 137 7.42 7.51 13.29
CA LEU A 137 6.75 7.17 12.07
C LEU A 137 7.33 7.89 10.83
N ALA A 138 7.40 9.21 10.85
CA ALA A 138 7.83 9.99 9.70
C ALA A 138 9.28 9.71 9.26
N PRO A 139 10.26 9.45 10.15
CA PRO A 139 11.62 9.02 9.77
C PRO A 139 11.63 7.72 9.00
N VAL A 140 10.83 6.75 9.41
CA VAL A 140 10.69 5.46 8.72
C VAL A 140 10.15 5.67 7.32
N LEU A 141 9.05 6.41 7.16
CA LEU A 141 8.48 6.73 5.85
C LEU A 141 9.51 7.45 4.97
N LEU A 142 10.23 8.41 5.50
CA LEU A 142 11.21 9.19 4.76
C LEU A 142 12.35 8.33 4.21
N THR A 143 12.93 7.46 5.05
CA THR A 143 14.09 6.64 4.68
C THR A 143 13.71 5.45 3.79
N TRP A 144 12.65 4.73 4.14
CA TRP A 144 12.22 3.56 3.38
C TRP A 144 11.73 3.92 1.98
N PHE A 145 10.89 4.94 1.87
CA PHE A 145 10.35 5.31 0.56
C PHE A 145 11.35 6.04 -0.33
N LEU A 146 12.44 6.57 0.20
CA LEU A 146 13.54 7.04 -0.62
C LEU A 146 14.10 5.91 -1.49
N PHE A 147 14.47 4.81 -0.84
CA PHE A 147 15.06 3.67 -1.57
C PHE A 147 14.01 2.88 -2.33
N ALA A 148 12.83 2.66 -1.74
CA ALA A 148 11.74 1.96 -2.40
C ALA A 148 11.29 2.69 -3.67
N GLY A 149 11.07 4.00 -3.62
CA GLY A 149 10.64 4.79 -4.78
C GLY A 149 11.63 4.73 -5.95
N ILE A 150 12.94 4.77 -5.66
CA ILE A 150 13.99 4.75 -6.70
C ILE A 150 14.24 3.33 -7.24
N LEU A 151 14.19 2.29 -6.38
CA LEU A 151 14.60 0.94 -6.73
C LEU A 151 13.44 0.03 -7.17
N LEU A 152 12.20 0.36 -6.80
CA LEU A 152 11.01 -0.41 -7.16
C LEU A 152 10.85 -0.64 -8.67
N PRO A 153 11.19 0.29 -9.56
CA PRO A 153 11.16 0.05 -11.00
C PRO A 153 11.96 -1.16 -11.46
N LEU A 154 13.04 -1.56 -10.75
CA LEU A 154 13.80 -2.77 -11.06
C LEU A 154 12.94 -4.04 -10.93
N LEU A 155 11.96 -4.02 -10.05
CA LEU A 155 11.06 -5.13 -9.85
C LEU A 155 9.87 -5.11 -10.83
N VAL A 156 9.35 -3.91 -11.15
CA VAL A 156 8.05 -3.73 -11.82
C VAL A 156 8.20 -3.54 -13.34
N GLU A 157 9.23 -2.81 -13.80
CA GLU A 157 9.31 -2.36 -15.19
C GLU A 157 10.03 -3.34 -16.14
N PHE A 158 10.67 -4.37 -15.62
CA PHE A 158 11.49 -5.27 -16.42
C PHE A 158 10.88 -6.64 -16.70
N GLY A 159 9.56 -6.80 -16.48
CA GLY A 159 8.80 -7.97 -16.94
C GLY A 159 8.64 -9.11 -15.94
N LEU A 160 9.14 -8.95 -14.69
CA LEU A 160 8.91 -9.97 -13.65
C LEU A 160 7.43 -10.19 -13.38
N MET A 161 6.64 -9.12 -13.42
CA MET A 161 5.22 -9.15 -13.18
C MET A 161 4.45 -9.88 -14.27
N GLU A 162 4.80 -9.64 -15.53
CA GLU A 162 4.25 -10.32 -16.68
C GLU A 162 4.55 -11.82 -16.63
N PHE A 163 5.79 -12.18 -16.23
CA PHE A 163 6.19 -13.56 -16.08
C PHE A 163 5.38 -14.30 -15.02
N ILE A 164 5.35 -13.76 -13.80
CA ILE A 164 4.62 -14.37 -12.67
C ILE A 164 3.11 -14.32 -12.96
N GLY A 165 2.61 -13.20 -13.49
CA GLY A 165 1.21 -13.02 -13.86
C GLY A 165 0.69 -14.11 -14.80
N ALA A 166 1.45 -14.43 -15.83
CA ALA A 166 1.10 -15.51 -16.76
C ALA A 166 1.07 -16.90 -16.10
N LEU A 167 1.92 -17.14 -15.09
CA LEU A 167 1.93 -18.41 -14.37
C LEU A 167 0.69 -18.60 -13.50
N VAL A 168 0.21 -17.53 -12.84
CA VAL A 168 -0.94 -17.60 -11.92
C VAL A 168 -2.28 -17.37 -12.61
N GLN A 169 -2.30 -16.91 -13.87
CA GLN A 169 -3.50 -16.55 -14.63
C GLN A 169 -4.59 -17.64 -14.62
N LYS A 170 -4.21 -18.90 -14.79
CA LYS A 170 -5.14 -20.04 -14.83
C LYS A 170 -5.91 -20.29 -13.52
N PHE A 171 -5.44 -19.72 -12.41
CA PHE A 171 -6.09 -19.84 -11.11
C PHE A 171 -7.05 -18.68 -10.82
N MET A 172 -6.92 -17.57 -11.53
CA MET A 172 -7.65 -16.34 -11.22
C MET A 172 -9.17 -16.50 -11.38
N ARG A 173 -9.66 -17.06 -12.51
CA ARG A 173 -11.10 -17.21 -12.73
C ARG A 173 -11.79 -18.18 -11.76
N PRO A 174 -11.31 -19.42 -11.56
CA PRO A 174 -12.01 -20.37 -10.70
C PRO A 174 -11.98 -19.98 -9.21
N PHE A 175 -10.88 -19.43 -8.72
CA PHE A 175 -10.75 -19.11 -7.31
C PHE A 175 -11.24 -17.71 -6.97
N PHE A 176 -10.86 -16.71 -7.74
CA PHE A 176 -11.09 -15.29 -7.42
C PHE A 176 -12.21 -14.64 -8.25
N THR A 177 -12.80 -15.34 -9.20
CA THR A 177 -13.83 -14.82 -10.12
C THR A 177 -13.37 -13.62 -10.96
N LEU A 178 -12.07 -13.53 -11.21
CA LEU A 178 -11.43 -12.44 -11.92
C LEU A 178 -10.80 -12.91 -13.25
N PRO A 179 -10.67 -12.01 -14.25
CA PRO A 179 -9.97 -12.33 -15.49
C PRO A 179 -8.50 -12.59 -15.21
N GLY A 180 -7.84 -13.35 -16.08
CA GLY A 180 -6.42 -13.69 -15.93
C GLY A 180 -5.51 -12.47 -15.86
N ARG A 181 -5.82 -11.43 -16.62
CA ARG A 181 -5.10 -10.16 -16.65
C ARG A 181 -4.96 -9.49 -15.27
N SER A 182 -5.97 -9.62 -14.43
CA SER A 182 -5.95 -9.06 -13.07
C SER A 182 -4.83 -9.63 -12.18
N SER A 183 -4.23 -10.77 -12.55
CA SER A 183 -3.06 -11.28 -11.84
C SER A 183 -1.88 -10.31 -11.87
N ILE A 184 -1.77 -9.50 -12.93
CA ILE A 184 -0.72 -8.49 -13.08
C ILE A 184 -0.97 -7.34 -12.11
N ASP A 185 -2.22 -6.86 -12.03
CA ASP A 185 -2.61 -5.78 -11.12
C ASP A 185 -2.45 -6.22 -9.65
N CYS A 186 -2.85 -7.47 -9.35
CA CYS A 186 -2.68 -8.06 -8.02
C CYS A 186 -1.21 -8.14 -7.61
N LEU A 187 -0.34 -8.57 -8.53
CA LEU A 187 1.10 -8.64 -8.28
C LEU A 187 1.74 -7.25 -8.20
N ALA A 188 1.29 -6.28 -9.01
CA ALA A 188 1.75 -4.89 -8.95
C ALA A 188 1.51 -4.30 -7.57
N SER A 189 0.33 -4.57 -7.02
CA SER A 189 -0.03 -4.17 -5.67
C SER A 189 0.80 -4.88 -4.60
N TRP A 190 0.94 -6.18 -4.72
CA TRP A 190 1.61 -7.03 -3.72
C TRP A 190 3.12 -6.79 -3.65
N MET A 191 3.77 -6.59 -4.80
CA MET A 191 5.22 -6.39 -4.87
C MET A 191 5.61 -4.90 -4.84
N GLY A 192 4.69 -4.01 -5.17
CA GLY A 192 4.90 -2.58 -5.24
C GLY A 192 4.28 -1.82 -4.06
N ALA A 193 3.23 -1.08 -4.36
CA ALA A 193 2.42 -0.38 -3.37
C ALA A 193 0.93 -0.55 -3.71
N GLY A 194 0.08 -0.62 -2.70
CA GLY A 194 -1.37 -0.76 -2.89
C GLY A 194 -1.96 0.33 -3.78
N THR A 195 -1.45 1.56 -3.66
CA THR A 195 -1.81 2.70 -4.51
C THR A 195 -1.53 2.47 -5.99
N VAL A 196 -0.41 1.83 -6.33
CA VAL A 196 -0.06 1.49 -7.71
C VAL A 196 -1.06 0.48 -8.28
N GLY A 197 -1.42 -0.54 -7.49
CA GLY A 197 -2.45 -1.51 -7.90
C GLY A 197 -3.77 -0.84 -8.23
N VAL A 198 -4.26 0.06 -7.36
CA VAL A 198 -5.50 0.81 -7.60
C VAL A 198 -5.42 1.69 -8.84
N LEU A 199 -4.29 2.38 -9.07
CA LEU A 199 -4.10 3.22 -10.26
C LEU A 199 -4.09 2.39 -11.56
N VAL A 200 -3.40 1.24 -11.56
CA VAL A 200 -3.40 0.31 -12.70
C VAL A 200 -4.80 -0.20 -12.95
N THR A 201 -5.50 -0.65 -11.90
CA THR A 201 -6.88 -1.15 -12.01
C THR A 201 -7.83 -0.07 -12.54
N THR A 202 -7.70 1.18 -12.06
CA THR A 202 -8.50 2.30 -12.55
C THR A 202 -8.28 2.52 -14.04
N LYS A 203 -7.02 2.56 -14.48
CA LYS A 203 -6.67 2.73 -15.89
C LYS A 203 -7.23 1.58 -16.74
N GLN A 204 -7.07 0.34 -16.29
CA GLN A 204 -7.59 -0.84 -16.99
C GLN A 204 -9.13 -0.81 -17.07
N TYR A 205 -9.80 -0.35 -16.02
CA TYR A 205 -11.25 -0.17 -16.02
C TYR A 205 -11.69 0.93 -17.01
N ASP A 206 -11.04 2.09 -16.99
CA ASP A 206 -11.31 3.21 -17.89
C ASP A 206 -11.04 2.86 -19.37
N GLU A 207 -10.11 1.96 -19.62
CA GLU A 207 -9.78 1.42 -20.95
C GLU A 207 -10.68 0.25 -21.38
N GLY A 208 -11.66 -0.16 -20.54
CA GLY A 208 -12.64 -1.21 -20.89
C GLY A 208 -12.13 -2.65 -20.80
N PHE A 209 -11.09 -2.90 -19.99
CA PHE A 209 -10.55 -4.24 -19.76
C PHE A 209 -11.21 -4.98 -18.62
N TYR A 210 -11.82 -4.26 -17.67
CA TYR A 210 -12.54 -4.83 -16.53
C TYR A 210 -14.00 -4.40 -16.51
N THR A 211 -14.86 -5.28 -15.97
CA THR A 211 -16.21 -4.90 -15.60
C THR A 211 -16.22 -4.07 -14.32
N LYS A 212 -17.33 -3.41 -14.04
CA LYS A 212 -17.58 -2.66 -12.79
C LYS A 212 -17.31 -3.51 -11.56
N ARG A 213 -17.75 -4.78 -11.58
CA ARG A 213 -17.53 -5.73 -10.50
C ARG A 213 -16.05 -6.12 -10.38
N GLU A 214 -15.42 -6.52 -11.49
CA GLU A 214 -14.01 -6.92 -11.50
C GLU A 214 -13.11 -5.80 -10.99
N ALA A 215 -13.26 -4.57 -11.48
CA ALA A 215 -12.49 -3.42 -11.01
C ALA A 215 -12.69 -3.15 -9.52
N SER A 216 -13.95 -3.22 -9.03
CA SER A 216 -14.25 -3.04 -7.61
C SER A 216 -13.58 -4.11 -6.73
N VAL A 217 -13.62 -5.37 -7.16
CA VAL A 217 -12.98 -6.49 -6.46
C VAL A 217 -11.45 -6.33 -6.44
N ILE A 218 -10.83 -6.04 -7.59
CA ILE A 218 -9.37 -5.91 -7.68
C ILE A 218 -8.89 -4.78 -6.78
N ALA A 219 -9.49 -3.59 -6.89
CA ALA A 219 -9.06 -2.41 -6.14
C ALA A 219 -9.20 -2.56 -4.61
N THR A 220 -10.17 -3.35 -4.13
CA THR A 220 -10.46 -3.49 -2.68
C THR A 220 -9.99 -4.80 -2.08
N THR A 221 -9.59 -5.79 -2.90
CA THR A 221 -9.29 -7.12 -2.38
C THR A 221 -7.84 -7.52 -2.60
N PHE A 222 -7.22 -7.05 -3.67
CA PHE A 222 -5.88 -7.46 -4.07
C PHE A 222 -4.80 -6.38 -3.89
N SER A 223 -5.15 -5.22 -3.36
CA SER A 223 -4.19 -4.14 -3.06
C SER A 223 -3.41 -4.40 -1.77
N ILE A 224 -2.87 -5.61 -1.59
CA ILE A 224 -2.16 -6.04 -0.37
C ILE A 224 -0.95 -5.15 -0.12
N ALA A 225 -0.67 -4.90 1.16
CA ALA A 225 0.52 -4.19 1.58
C ALA A 225 1.80 -4.88 1.10
N SER A 226 2.74 -4.11 0.59
CA SER A 226 4.01 -4.66 0.08
C SER A 226 4.81 -5.37 1.18
N VAL A 227 5.68 -6.28 0.76
CA VAL A 227 6.62 -6.98 1.67
C VAL A 227 7.42 -5.97 2.49
N ALA A 228 7.92 -4.91 1.84
CA ALA A 228 8.69 -3.86 2.49
C ALA A 228 7.88 -3.13 3.57
N PHE A 229 6.65 -2.72 3.26
CA PHE A 229 5.80 -2.05 4.23
C PHE A 229 5.35 -2.98 5.37
N SER A 230 5.06 -4.24 5.06
CA SER A 230 4.74 -5.24 6.08
C SER A 230 5.89 -5.44 7.08
N LEU A 231 7.14 -5.38 6.61
CA LEU A 231 8.31 -5.44 7.47
C LEU A 231 8.43 -4.19 8.37
N VAL A 232 8.14 -3.01 7.83
CA VAL A 232 8.10 -1.77 8.63
C VAL A 232 7.07 -1.90 9.75
N VAL A 233 5.86 -2.36 9.43
CA VAL A 233 4.80 -2.59 10.41
C VAL A 233 5.25 -3.59 11.48
N ALA A 234 5.83 -4.73 11.09
CA ALA A 234 6.34 -5.74 12.01
C ALA A 234 7.42 -5.18 12.95
N ASN A 235 8.35 -4.37 12.43
CA ASN A 235 9.41 -3.77 13.24
C ASN A 235 8.85 -2.73 14.24
N VAL A 236 7.89 -1.92 13.83
CA VAL A 236 7.26 -0.91 14.72
C VAL A 236 6.59 -1.56 15.93
N VAL A 237 5.92 -2.70 15.73
CA VAL A 237 5.32 -3.44 16.85
C VAL A 237 6.30 -4.39 17.56
N GLY A 238 7.60 -4.31 17.27
CA GLY A 238 8.64 -5.13 17.90
C GLY A 238 8.68 -6.59 17.47
N LEU A 239 8.08 -6.94 16.34
CA LEU A 239 7.95 -8.32 15.83
C LEU A 239 8.85 -8.62 14.62
N GLY A 240 9.94 -7.86 14.42
CA GLY A 240 10.88 -8.10 13.31
C GLY A 240 11.44 -9.52 13.28
N HIS A 241 11.67 -10.13 14.44
CA HIS A 241 12.13 -11.51 14.58
C HIS A 241 11.10 -12.57 14.12
N LEU A 242 9.80 -12.22 14.10
CA LEU A 242 8.69 -13.05 13.62
C LEU A 242 8.22 -12.67 12.22
N PHE A 243 9.01 -11.89 11.46
CA PHE A 243 8.57 -11.37 10.17
C PHE A 243 8.08 -12.44 9.19
N ILE A 244 8.77 -13.57 9.08
CA ILE A 244 8.39 -14.64 8.15
C ILE A 244 7.01 -15.22 8.50
N PRO A 245 6.76 -15.74 9.73
CA PRO A 245 5.43 -16.22 10.08
C PRO A 245 4.37 -15.09 10.03
N PHE A 246 4.72 -13.87 10.38
CA PHE A 246 3.83 -12.71 10.27
C PHE A 246 3.37 -12.48 8.83
N TYR A 247 4.30 -12.39 7.89
CA TYR A 247 3.98 -12.14 6.49
C TYR A 247 3.21 -13.29 5.84
N LEU A 248 3.53 -14.53 6.20
CA LEU A 248 2.77 -15.71 5.75
C LEU A 248 1.33 -15.68 6.29
N THR A 249 1.13 -15.26 7.54
CA THR A 249 -0.19 -15.11 8.16
C THR A 249 -1.01 -14.03 7.45
N VAL A 250 -0.42 -12.85 7.22
CA VAL A 250 -1.06 -11.76 6.46
C VAL A 250 -1.44 -12.23 5.05
N SER A 251 -0.52 -12.92 4.37
CA SER A 251 -0.77 -13.46 3.02
C SER A 251 -1.91 -14.48 3.01
N ALA A 252 -1.93 -15.41 3.98
CA ALA A 252 -3.00 -16.40 4.10
C ALA A 252 -4.35 -15.74 4.37
N ALA A 253 -4.42 -14.78 5.29
CA ALA A 253 -5.64 -14.04 5.59
C ALA A 253 -6.14 -13.24 4.38
N CYS A 254 -5.25 -12.60 3.63
CA CYS A 254 -5.59 -11.91 2.39
C CYS A 254 -6.12 -12.87 1.30
N VAL A 255 -5.53 -14.06 1.16
CA VAL A 255 -6.03 -15.08 0.23
C VAL A 255 -7.44 -15.54 0.62
N VAL A 256 -7.70 -15.78 1.91
CA VAL A 256 -9.06 -16.13 2.40
C VAL A 256 -10.05 -14.99 2.11
N ALA A 257 -9.67 -13.75 2.39
CA ALA A 257 -10.51 -12.61 2.04
C ALA A 257 -10.74 -12.51 0.52
N ALA A 258 -9.73 -12.73 -0.30
CA ALA A 258 -9.84 -12.71 -1.76
C ALA A 258 -10.77 -13.81 -2.30
N LEU A 259 -10.88 -14.94 -1.60
CA LEU A 259 -11.84 -16.00 -1.95
C LEU A 259 -13.28 -15.64 -1.56
N ILE A 260 -13.50 -14.97 -0.45
CA ILE A 260 -14.83 -14.71 0.11
C ILE A 260 -15.41 -13.40 -0.43
N MET A 261 -14.65 -12.29 -0.37
CA MET A 261 -15.13 -10.94 -0.67
C MET A 261 -15.81 -10.78 -2.04
N PRO A 262 -15.35 -11.38 -3.14
CA PRO A 262 -16.03 -11.25 -4.43
C PRO A 262 -17.44 -11.87 -4.46
N ARG A 263 -17.76 -12.72 -3.47
CA ARG A 263 -19.01 -13.50 -3.40
C ARG A 263 -20.06 -12.91 -2.45
N ILE A 264 -19.68 -11.89 -1.67
CA ILE A 264 -20.57 -11.22 -0.73
C ILE A 264 -20.87 -9.78 -1.16
N PRO A 265 -22.03 -9.20 -0.77
CA PRO A 265 -22.29 -7.77 -0.99
C PRO A 265 -21.30 -6.91 -0.19
N PRO A 266 -20.93 -5.71 -0.64
CA PRO A 266 -21.45 -5.00 -1.82
C PRO A 266 -20.84 -5.45 -3.15
N LEU A 267 -19.68 -6.15 -3.12
CA LEU A 267 -18.93 -6.50 -4.33
C LEU A 267 -19.70 -7.45 -5.26
N SER A 268 -20.38 -8.46 -4.71
CA SER A 268 -21.17 -9.42 -5.50
C SER A 268 -22.38 -8.79 -6.21
N ARG A 269 -22.83 -7.63 -5.74
CA ARG A 269 -23.99 -6.90 -6.34
C ARG A 269 -23.55 -5.90 -7.42
N LYS A 270 -22.27 -5.66 -7.60
CA LYS A 270 -21.80 -4.78 -8.68
C LYS A 270 -22.08 -5.44 -10.03
N PRO A 271 -22.55 -4.67 -11.03
CA PRO A 271 -22.92 -5.24 -12.33
C PRO A 271 -21.66 -5.68 -13.12
N ASP A 272 -21.81 -6.77 -13.89
CA ASP A 272 -20.79 -7.25 -14.83
C ASP A 272 -20.86 -6.49 -16.17
N THR A 273 -20.83 -5.15 -16.12
CA THR A 273 -20.81 -4.26 -17.28
C THR A 273 -19.51 -3.48 -17.34
N TYR A 274 -19.00 -3.28 -18.54
CA TYR A 274 -17.79 -2.49 -18.78
C TYR A 274 -18.06 -0.98 -18.65
N TYR A 275 -16.98 -0.19 -18.66
CA TYR A 275 -17.07 1.26 -18.64
C TYR A 275 -17.77 1.76 -19.92
N GLU A 276 -18.91 2.39 -19.77
CA GLU A 276 -19.84 2.70 -20.89
C GLU A 276 -19.22 3.50 -22.04
N PRO A 277 -18.35 4.52 -21.82
CA PRO A 277 -17.74 5.27 -22.91
C PRO A 277 -16.89 4.44 -23.86
N VAL A 278 -16.35 3.30 -23.41
CA VAL A 278 -15.35 2.50 -24.14
C VAL A 278 -15.85 1.10 -24.49
N GLY A 279 -16.62 0.48 -23.61
CA GLY A 279 -17.10 -0.90 -23.77
C GLY A 279 -16.00 -1.95 -23.63
N GLN A 280 -16.29 -3.20 -23.95
CA GLN A 280 -15.32 -4.30 -23.85
C GLN A 280 -14.24 -4.21 -24.95
N GLN A 281 -12.95 -4.27 -24.56
CA GLN A 281 -11.84 -4.09 -25.48
C GLN A 281 -11.05 -5.37 -25.82
N ILE A 282 -11.04 -6.40 -24.98
CA ILE A 282 -10.23 -7.62 -25.22
C ILE A 282 -10.95 -8.91 -24.85
N ASP A 283 -10.65 -9.96 -25.64
CA ASP A 283 -10.83 -11.36 -25.29
C ASP A 283 -9.46 -11.94 -24.88
N GLU A 284 -9.31 -12.29 -23.58
CA GLU A 284 -8.02 -12.71 -22.99
C GLU A 284 -7.77 -14.21 -23.16
N THR A 285 -7.64 -14.70 -24.38
CA THR A 285 -7.26 -16.09 -24.59
C THR A 285 -5.75 -16.23 -24.82
N ILE A 286 -5.11 -17.10 -24.02
CA ILE A 286 -3.76 -17.56 -24.35
C ILE A 286 -3.85 -18.29 -25.69
N PRO A 287 -2.96 -18.01 -26.65
CA PRO A 287 -2.98 -18.69 -27.93
C PRO A 287 -2.97 -20.22 -27.75
N GLU A 288 -3.85 -20.93 -28.45
CA GLU A 288 -3.92 -22.38 -28.36
C GLU A 288 -2.55 -23.03 -28.67
N GLY A 289 -2.13 -23.94 -27.79
CA GLY A 289 -0.86 -24.66 -27.96
C GLY A 289 0.36 -23.97 -27.33
N VAL A 290 0.20 -22.81 -26.70
CA VAL A 290 1.30 -22.12 -25.98
C VAL A 290 1.19 -22.39 -24.48
N SER A 291 2.28 -22.86 -23.84
CA SER A 291 2.30 -23.03 -22.39
C SER A 291 2.37 -21.69 -21.68
N ASN A 292 1.76 -21.59 -20.47
CA ASN A 292 1.78 -20.37 -19.63
C ASN A 292 3.22 -19.88 -19.37
N LEU A 293 4.16 -20.81 -19.17
CA LEU A 293 5.56 -20.49 -18.93
C LEU A 293 6.21 -19.83 -20.15
N LYS A 294 5.97 -20.38 -21.34
CA LYS A 294 6.49 -19.82 -22.60
C LYS A 294 5.87 -18.44 -22.86
N TRP A 295 4.55 -18.34 -22.70
CA TRP A 295 3.84 -17.06 -22.85
C TRP A 295 4.34 -16.01 -21.88
N GLY A 296 4.46 -16.34 -20.57
CA GLY A 296 4.99 -15.43 -19.56
C GLY A 296 6.42 -14.97 -19.87
N TRP A 297 7.27 -15.88 -20.33
CA TRP A 297 8.63 -15.56 -20.74
C TRP A 297 8.67 -14.58 -21.91
N GLU A 298 7.86 -14.81 -22.94
CA GLU A 298 7.76 -13.92 -24.10
C GLU A 298 7.24 -12.53 -23.71
N GLN A 299 6.22 -12.46 -22.85
CA GLN A 299 5.69 -11.19 -22.31
C GLN A 299 6.74 -10.44 -21.48
N ALA A 300 7.44 -11.14 -20.58
CA ALA A 300 8.49 -10.55 -19.77
C ALA A 300 9.60 -9.92 -20.60
N ILE A 301 10.08 -10.63 -21.61
CA ILE A 301 11.12 -10.09 -22.50
C ILE A 301 10.59 -8.91 -23.32
N ASN A 302 9.34 -8.98 -23.78
CA ASN A 302 8.74 -7.89 -24.54
C ASN A 302 8.60 -6.61 -23.67
N LYS A 303 8.19 -6.75 -22.41
CA LYS A 303 8.16 -5.66 -21.43
C LYS A 303 9.57 -5.10 -21.19
N ALA A 304 10.56 -5.96 -20.95
CA ALA A 304 11.95 -5.55 -20.71
C ALA A 304 12.59 -4.83 -21.90
N LYS A 305 12.24 -5.21 -23.13
CA LYS A 305 12.68 -4.50 -24.35
C LYS A 305 12.15 -3.06 -24.41
N ASN A 306 10.92 -2.88 -23.97
CA ASN A 306 10.22 -1.60 -23.98
C ASN A 306 10.37 -0.83 -22.66
N ALA A 307 11.17 -1.35 -21.72
CA ALA A 307 11.39 -0.70 -20.43
C ALA A 307 11.93 0.72 -20.59
N PRO A 308 11.49 1.66 -19.76
CA PRO A 308 11.99 3.04 -19.78
C PRO A 308 13.51 3.08 -19.60
N GLY A 309 14.16 4.04 -20.25
CA GLY A 309 15.59 4.25 -20.08
C GLY A 309 15.94 4.69 -18.64
N PRO A 310 17.22 4.51 -18.20
CA PRO A 310 17.63 4.77 -16.81
C PRO A 310 17.29 6.18 -16.32
N LYS A 311 17.38 7.18 -17.18
CA LYS A 311 17.03 8.57 -16.84
C LYS A 311 15.55 8.70 -16.48
N LYS A 312 14.66 8.06 -17.25
CA LYS A 312 13.22 8.09 -16.98
C LYS A 312 12.88 7.33 -15.71
N LEU A 313 13.46 6.13 -15.51
CA LEU A 313 13.27 5.36 -14.27
C LEU A 313 13.68 6.15 -13.03
N LEU A 314 14.81 6.85 -13.09
CA LEU A 314 15.26 7.69 -11.98
C LEU A 314 14.31 8.88 -11.76
N THR A 315 13.84 9.51 -12.83
CA THR A 315 12.88 10.62 -12.73
C THR A 315 11.57 10.16 -12.10
N ASP A 316 10.99 9.05 -12.61
CA ASP A 316 9.74 8.48 -12.09
C ASP A 316 9.91 8.03 -10.61
N GLY A 317 11.09 7.50 -10.26
CA GLY A 317 11.44 7.17 -8.87
C GLY A 317 11.50 8.41 -7.96
N ILE A 318 12.15 9.48 -8.40
CA ILE A 318 12.22 10.75 -7.66
C ILE A 318 10.83 11.37 -7.53
N GLU A 319 10.01 11.32 -8.57
CA GLU A 319 8.62 11.79 -8.50
C GLU A 319 7.83 11.03 -7.45
N THR A 320 7.98 9.70 -7.38
CA THR A 320 7.36 8.87 -6.34
C THR A 320 7.84 9.26 -4.94
N VAL A 321 9.14 9.46 -4.74
CA VAL A 321 9.70 9.91 -3.46
C VAL A 321 9.13 11.27 -3.05
N LEU A 322 9.09 12.22 -3.97
CA LEU A 322 8.56 13.57 -3.70
C LEU A 322 7.06 13.55 -3.39
N ASP A 323 6.29 12.69 -4.05
CA ASP A 323 4.86 12.53 -3.76
C ASP A 323 4.64 12.02 -2.32
N ILE A 324 5.44 11.04 -1.89
CA ILE A 324 5.40 10.54 -0.51
C ILE A 324 5.87 11.58 0.48
N TRP A 325 7.02 12.21 0.25
CA TRP A 325 7.58 13.17 1.18
C TRP A 325 6.72 14.43 1.35
N MET A 326 6.24 14.99 0.24
CA MET A 326 5.49 16.26 0.24
C MET A 326 3.98 16.08 0.18
N GLY A 327 3.49 14.92 -0.19
CA GLY A 327 2.07 14.59 -0.26
C GLY A 327 1.61 13.78 0.95
N LEU A 328 2.24 12.62 1.20
CA LEU A 328 1.80 11.67 2.22
C LEU A 328 2.25 12.07 3.64
N ILE A 329 3.54 12.38 3.88
CA ILE A 329 4.04 12.71 5.22
C ILE A 329 3.25 13.84 5.89
N PRO A 330 2.88 14.95 5.21
CA PRO A 330 2.02 15.96 5.81
C PRO A 330 0.64 15.45 6.23
N LEU A 331 0.05 14.53 5.45
CA LEU A 331 -1.23 13.91 5.78
C LEU A 331 -1.10 13.00 7.00
N VAL A 332 -0.06 12.17 7.03
CA VAL A 332 0.25 11.30 8.17
C VAL A 332 0.50 12.12 9.42
N MET A 333 1.23 13.23 9.33
CA MET A 333 1.48 14.13 10.46
C MET A 333 0.19 14.77 11.00
N SER A 334 -0.74 15.17 10.12
CA SER A 334 -2.00 15.79 10.54
C SER A 334 -3.04 14.78 11.01
N LEU A 335 -3.34 13.77 10.18
CA LEU A 335 -4.37 12.76 10.47
C LEU A 335 -3.89 11.76 11.52
N GLY A 336 -2.60 11.39 11.47
CA GLY A 336 -1.99 10.50 12.44
C GLY A 336 -1.99 11.08 13.84
N ALA A 337 -1.52 12.31 14.00
CA ALA A 337 -1.57 13.00 15.29
C ALA A 337 -3.02 13.18 15.77
N ALA A 338 -3.94 13.58 14.89
CA ALA A 338 -5.35 13.71 15.25
C ALA A 338 -5.95 12.39 15.74
N ALA A 339 -5.68 11.28 15.05
CA ALA A 339 -6.15 9.96 15.45
C ALA A 339 -5.58 9.53 16.81
N LEU A 340 -4.27 9.74 17.03
CA LEU A 340 -3.62 9.45 18.31
C LEU A 340 -4.16 10.33 19.44
N ILE A 341 -4.41 11.61 19.18
CA ILE A 341 -5.06 12.51 20.16
C ILE A 341 -6.46 12.01 20.53
N ILE A 342 -7.26 11.62 19.53
CA ILE A 342 -8.59 11.08 19.77
C ILE A 342 -8.50 9.76 20.56
N ALA A 343 -7.55 8.90 20.23
CA ALA A 343 -7.36 7.62 20.91
C ALA A 343 -6.93 7.79 22.37
N GLU A 344 -5.96 8.68 22.64
CA GLU A 344 -5.35 8.85 23.97
C GLU A 344 -6.22 9.70 24.91
N TYR A 345 -6.83 10.77 24.38
CA TYR A 345 -7.49 11.79 25.20
C TYR A 345 -9.03 11.75 25.12
N THR A 346 -9.62 10.84 24.37
CA THR A 346 -11.09 10.75 24.25
C THR A 346 -11.57 9.30 24.31
N PRO A 347 -12.77 9.02 24.85
CA PRO A 347 -13.35 7.68 24.89
C PRO A 347 -14.00 7.26 23.56
N VAL A 348 -13.82 8.01 22.48
CA VAL A 348 -14.51 7.76 21.19
C VAL A 348 -14.19 6.37 20.63
N PHE A 349 -12.92 6.02 20.54
CA PHE A 349 -12.53 4.70 20.05
C PHE A 349 -12.94 3.59 21.02
N ALA A 350 -12.84 3.81 22.33
CA ALA A 350 -13.30 2.84 23.32
C ALA A 350 -14.80 2.54 23.16
N PHE A 351 -15.63 3.58 22.98
CA PHE A 351 -17.08 3.42 22.80
C PHE A 351 -17.41 2.66 21.49
N ILE A 352 -16.81 3.06 20.36
CA ILE A 352 -17.08 2.43 19.06
C ILE A 352 -16.52 1.00 19.01
N ALA A 353 -15.41 0.74 19.70
CA ALA A 353 -14.76 -0.56 19.76
C ALA A 353 -15.42 -1.54 20.73
N SER A 354 -16.23 -1.06 21.66
CA SER A 354 -16.83 -1.89 22.71
C SER A 354 -17.52 -3.18 22.21
N PRO A 355 -18.22 -3.23 21.07
CA PRO A 355 -18.79 -4.47 20.55
C PRO A 355 -17.76 -5.51 20.09
N LEU A 356 -16.53 -5.09 19.80
CA LEU A 356 -15.45 -5.99 19.38
C LEU A 356 -14.79 -6.69 20.58
N ILE A 357 -14.79 -6.06 21.77
CA ILE A 357 -14.12 -6.58 22.96
C ILE A 357 -14.54 -8.03 23.28
N PRO A 358 -15.85 -8.37 23.44
CA PRO A 358 -16.25 -9.73 23.76
C PRO A 358 -15.89 -10.73 22.65
N ILE A 359 -15.76 -10.30 21.39
CA ILE A 359 -15.31 -11.15 20.30
C ILE A 359 -13.83 -11.47 20.45
N LEU A 360 -13.02 -10.48 20.79
CA LEU A 360 -11.57 -10.64 21.00
C LEU A 360 -11.27 -11.48 22.26
N GLU A 361 -12.03 -11.30 23.34
CA GLU A 361 -11.98 -12.13 24.54
C GLU A 361 -12.34 -13.59 24.23
N PHE A 362 -13.41 -13.82 23.45
CA PHE A 362 -13.76 -15.17 22.98
C PHE A 362 -12.65 -15.80 22.15
N MET A 363 -11.93 -15.00 21.38
CA MET A 363 -10.75 -15.42 20.61
C MET A 363 -9.50 -15.56 21.50
N GLN A 364 -9.60 -15.40 22.81
CA GLN A 364 -8.51 -15.51 23.79
C GLN A 364 -7.35 -14.53 23.50
N LEU A 365 -7.69 -13.33 23.05
CA LEU A 365 -6.70 -12.30 22.78
C LEU A 365 -6.46 -11.49 24.06
N PRO A 366 -5.22 -11.48 24.61
CA PRO A 366 -4.89 -10.62 25.74
C PRO A 366 -5.09 -9.15 25.40
N GLU A 367 -5.37 -8.31 26.41
CA GLU A 367 -5.57 -6.87 26.23
C GLU A 367 -6.60 -6.53 25.12
N ALA A 368 -7.72 -7.27 25.10
CA ALA A 368 -8.76 -7.15 24.08
C ALA A 368 -9.31 -5.72 23.92
N GLU A 369 -9.37 -4.94 25.00
CA GLU A 369 -9.84 -3.55 24.98
C GLU A 369 -8.89 -2.66 24.15
N SER A 370 -7.59 -2.71 24.43
CA SER A 370 -6.58 -1.95 23.68
C SER A 370 -6.52 -2.39 22.21
N ALA A 371 -6.62 -3.70 21.95
CA ALA A 371 -6.66 -4.26 20.60
C ALA A 371 -7.90 -3.77 19.81
N ALA A 372 -9.08 -3.77 20.41
CA ALA A 372 -10.31 -3.35 19.76
C ALA A 372 -10.26 -1.90 19.29
N GLN A 373 -9.72 -1.01 20.14
CA GLN A 373 -9.56 0.41 19.78
C GLN A 373 -8.65 0.60 18.58
N THR A 374 -7.49 -0.07 18.56
CA THR A 374 -6.52 0.03 17.47
C THR A 374 -7.06 -0.50 16.15
N MET A 375 -7.85 -1.56 16.16
CA MET A 375 -8.39 -2.18 14.94
C MET A 375 -9.29 -1.25 14.13
N LEU A 376 -10.06 -0.39 14.77
CA LEU A 376 -10.95 0.56 14.09
C LEU A 376 -10.21 1.73 13.45
N VAL A 377 -9.09 2.13 14.02
CA VAL A 377 -8.25 3.20 13.46
C VAL A 377 -7.71 2.81 12.09
N GLY A 378 -7.63 1.52 11.77
CA GLY A 378 -7.23 1.01 10.46
C GLY A 378 -8.06 1.54 9.29
N PHE A 379 -9.32 1.98 9.52
CA PHE A 379 -10.10 2.65 8.47
C PHE A 379 -9.56 4.04 8.11
N ALA A 380 -8.98 4.74 9.07
CA ALA A 380 -8.37 6.04 8.78
C ALA A 380 -7.03 5.88 8.07
N ASP A 381 -6.16 5.01 8.61
CA ASP A 381 -4.81 4.78 8.07
C ASP A 381 -4.31 3.37 8.40
N MET A 382 -3.59 2.76 7.47
CA MET A 382 -3.10 1.38 7.60
C MET A 382 -1.96 1.25 8.63
N PHE A 383 -1.17 2.29 8.85
CA PHE A 383 -0.01 2.24 9.73
C PHE A 383 -0.34 2.57 11.19
N LEU A 384 -1.34 3.44 11.40
CA LEU A 384 -1.72 3.88 12.74
C LEU A 384 -2.05 2.75 13.72
N PRO A 385 -2.75 1.66 13.35
CA PRO A 385 -2.97 0.54 14.26
C PRO A 385 -1.67 -0.08 14.77
N ALA A 386 -0.63 -0.16 13.94
CA ALA A 386 0.66 -0.66 14.37
C ALA A 386 1.34 0.29 15.35
N VAL A 387 1.28 1.59 15.10
CA VAL A 387 1.86 2.62 15.98
C VAL A 387 1.18 2.60 17.34
N ILE A 388 -0.16 2.67 17.39
CA ILE A 388 -0.92 2.63 18.64
C ILE A 388 -0.74 1.28 19.34
N GLY A 389 -0.80 0.18 18.57
CA GLY A 389 -0.66 -1.18 19.07
C GLY A 389 0.75 -1.52 19.56
N SER A 390 1.77 -0.73 19.23
CA SER A 390 3.15 -0.96 19.71
C SER A 390 3.28 -0.86 21.25
N GLY A 391 2.37 -0.14 21.91
CA GLY A 391 2.28 -0.04 23.36
C GLY A 391 1.62 -1.22 24.06
N ILE A 392 1.05 -2.18 23.32
CA ILE A 392 0.43 -3.40 23.87
C ILE A 392 1.55 -4.33 24.37
N GLU A 393 1.44 -4.87 25.59
CA GLU A 393 2.49 -5.74 26.15
C GLU A 393 2.54 -7.12 25.48
N SER A 394 1.37 -7.70 25.19
CA SER A 394 1.25 -9.02 24.56
C SER A 394 1.77 -9.06 23.13
N GLU A 395 2.80 -9.88 22.87
CA GLU A 395 3.31 -10.11 21.51
C GLU A 395 2.25 -10.70 20.57
N LEU A 396 1.44 -11.64 21.08
CA LEU A 396 0.32 -12.22 20.35
C LEU A 396 -0.66 -11.12 19.88
N THR A 397 -1.02 -10.20 20.78
CA THR A 397 -1.97 -9.13 20.48
C THR A 397 -1.39 -8.13 19.50
N ARG A 398 -0.11 -7.74 19.67
CA ARG A 398 0.60 -6.90 18.69
C ARG A 398 0.64 -7.54 17.30
N PHE A 399 0.90 -8.86 17.25
CA PHE A 399 0.92 -9.63 16.01
C PHE A 399 -0.43 -9.59 15.31
N VAL A 400 -1.52 -9.82 16.05
CA VAL A 400 -2.88 -9.81 15.49
C VAL A 400 -3.29 -8.41 15.01
N VAL A 401 -3.06 -7.37 15.83
CA VAL A 401 -3.37 -5.97 15.48
C VAL A 401 -2.62 -5.53 14.23
N ALA A 402 -1.31 -5.77 14.19
CA ALA A 402 -0.48 -5.42 13.05
C ALA A 402 -0.85 -6.22 11.78
N GLY A 403 -1.12 -7.52 11.91
CA GLY A 403 -1.56 -8.35 10.81
C GLY A 403 -2.92 -7.92 10.27
N LEU A 404 -3.84 -7.55 11.16
CA LEU A 404 -5.15 -7.05 10.77
C LEU A 404 -5.06 -5.73 10.03
N SER A 405 -4.24 -4.78 10.49
CA SER A 405 -4.06 -3.48 9.83
C SER A 405 -3.64 -3.63 8.36
N LEU A 406 -2.75 -4.59 8.08
CA LEU A 406 -2.29 -4.90 6.72
C LEU A 406 -3.34 -5.61 5.87
N THR A 407 -4.26 -6.36 6.48
CA THR A 407 -5.29 -7.14 5.76
C THR A 407 -6.59 -6.39 5.54
N GLN A 408 -6.84 -5.31 6.26
CA GLN A 408 -8.03 -4.46 6.09
C GLN A 408 -8.07 -3.74 4.74
N LEU A 409 -6.93 -3.34 4.18
CA LEU A 409 -6.67 -2.77 2.85
C LEU A 409 -7.39 -1.47 2.50
N VAL A 410 -8.61 -1.26 2.97
CA VAL A 410 -9.41 -0.08 2.66
C VAL A 410 -9.20 0.94 3.76
N TYR A 411 -8.24 1.83 3.58
CA TYR A 411 -7.96 2.93 4.48
C TYR A 411 -8.09 4.27 3.75
N MET A 412 -8.62 5.26 4.46
CA MET A 412 -9.03 6.53 3.84
C MET A 412 -7.87 7.48 3.53
N SER A 413 -6.70 7.30 4.15
CA SER A 413 -5.53 8.15 3.89
C SER A 413 -5.01 8.06 2.45
N GLU A 414 -5.13 6.89 1.81
CA GLU A 414 -4.63 6.67 0.44
C GLU A 414 -5.64 5.92 -0.44
N ILE A 415 -5.81 4.62 -0.22
CA ILE A 415 -6.58 3.71 -1.09
C ILE A 415 -8.03 4.16 -1.21
N GLY A 416 -8.67 4.50 -0.09
CA GLY A 416 -10.06 4.94 -0.10
C GLY A 416 -10.25 6.21 -0.92
N ILE A 417 -9.38 7.21 -0.75
CA ILE A 417 -9.46 8.45 -1.53
C ILE A 417 -9.18 8.21 -3.02
N LEU A 418 -8.20 7.36 -3.36
CA LEU A 418 -7.91 7.03 -4.76
C LEU A 418 -9.12 6.38 -5.44
N ILE A 419 -9.74 5.40 -4.78
CA ILE A 419 -10.94 4.74 -5.30
C ILE A 419 -12.09 5.75 -5.46
N LEU A 420 -12.35 6.58 -4.45
CA LEU A 420 -13.43 7.59 -4.51
C LEU A 420 -13.22 8.67 -5.58
N ARG A 421 -11.97 8.89 -6.01
CA ARG A 421 -11.64 9.82 -7.10
C ARG A 421 -11.61 9.16 -8.47
N SER A 422 -11.60 7.84 -8.52
CA SER A 422 -11.60 7.07 -9.77
C SER A 422 -13.02 6.88 -10.32
N ASN A 423 -13.13 6.29 -11.51
CA ASN A 423 -14.41 5.90 -12.10
C ASN A 423 -14.89 4.53 -11.60
N ILE A 424 -14.15 3.86 -10.71
CA ILE A 424 -14.55 2.59 -10.09
C ILE A 424 -15.83 2.82 -9.28
N PRO A 425 -16.90 2.04 -9.49
CA PRO A 425 -18.22 2.35 -8.94
C PRO A 425 -18.37 1.93 -7.47
N LEU A 426 -17.55 2.53 -6.62
CA LEU A 426 -17.55 2.37 -5.17
C LEU A 426 -17.75 3.73 -4.49
N ASN A 427 -18.65 3.79 -3.51
CA ASN A 427 -18.85 4.97 -2.68
C ASN A 427 -18.26 4.78 -1.28
N PHE A 428 -18.28 5.81 -0.45
CA PHE A 428 -17.73 5.78 0.90
C PHE A 428 -18.37 4.67 1.77
N MET A 429 -19.69 4.46 1.65
CA MET A 429 -20.38 3.42 2.41
C MET A 429 -19.98 2.02 1.95
N ASP A 430 -19.82 1.81 0.64
CA ASP A 430 -19.27 0.55 0.11
C ASP A 430 -17.90 0.26 0.71
N LEU A 431 -17.01 1.26 0.75
CA LEU A 431 -15.65 1.11 1.30
C LEU A 431 -15.68 0.81 2.80
N PHE A 432 -16.56 1.47 3.55
CA PHE A 432 -16.73 1.19 4.98
C PHE A 432 -17.25 -0.23 5.23
N VAL A 433 -18.25 -0.68 4.48
CA VAL A 433 -18.77 -2.05 4.60
C VAL A 433 -17.69 -3.06 4.24
N ILE A 434 -16.95 -2.85 3.15
CA ILE A 434 -15.82 -3.71 2.73
C ILE A 434 -14.76 -3.79 3.83
N PHE A 435 -14.42 -2.67 4.46
CA PHE A 435 -13.48 -2.64 5.58
C PHE A 435 -13.95 -3.51 6.76
N ILE A 436 -15.21 -3.40 7.14
CA ILE A 436 -15.80 -4.22 8.23
C ILE A 436 -15.82 -5.70 7.84
N GLU A 437 -16.26 -6.03 6.63
CA GLU A 437 -16.30 -7.42 6.14
C GLU A 437 -14.91 -8.04 6.11
N ARG A 438 -13.90 -7.30 5.62
CA ARG A 438 -12.51 -7.76 5.65
C ARG A 438 -12.03 -8.01 7.07
N THR A 439 -12.34 -7.10 8.00
CA THR A 439 -12.01 -7.28 9.42
C THR A 439 -12.61 -8.57 9.96
N ILE A 440 -13.92 -8.82 9.74
CA ILE A 440 -14.61 -10.02 10.20
C ILE A 440 -14.02 -11.30 9.58
N ILE A 441 -13.58 -11.26 8.33
CA ILE A 441 -13.04 -12.43 7.62
C ILE A 441 -11.59 -12.70 8.02
N THR A 442 -10.75 -11.66 8.07
CA THR A 442 -9.30 -11.83 8.25
C THR A 442 -8.89 -12.00 9.71
N LEU A 443 -9.58 -11.36 10.65
CA LEU A 443 -9.30 -11.45 12.08
C LEU A 443 -9.28 -12.90 12.61
N PRO A 444 -10.32 -13.74 12.37
CA PRO A 444 -10.30 -15.12 12.84
C PRO A 444 -9.14 -15.94 12.23
N VAL A 445 -8.79 -15.69 10.97
CA VAL A 445 -7.70 -16.38 10.29
C VAL A 445 -6.36 -16.02 10.93
N ILE A 446 -6.13 -14.73 11.19
CA ILE A 446 -4.90 -14.25 11.81
C ILE A 446 -4.76 -14.81 13.23
N VAL A 447 -5.83 -14.72 14.03
CA VAL A 447 -5.84 -15.22 15.41
C VAL A 447 -5.59 -16.72 15.44
N LEU A 448 -6.26 -17.51 14.58
CA LEU A 448 -6.07 -18.95 14.51
C LEU A 448 -4.61 -19.31 14.17
N ILE A 449 -4.05 -18.65 13.14
CA ILE A 449 -2.66 -18.93 12.75
C ILE A 449 -1.70 -18.49 13.86
N ALA A 450 -1.93 -17.34 14.48
CA ALA A 450 -1.12 -16.86 15.59
C ALA A 450 -1.06 -17.84 16.74
N HIS A 451 -2.21 -18.34 17.21
CA HIS A 451 -2.27 -19.30 18.32
C HIS A 451 -1.74 -20.69 18.00
N VAL A 452 -1.89 -21.18 16.77
CA VAL A 452 -1.56 -22.57 16.44
C VAL A 452 -0.13 -22.71 15.93
N PHE A 453 0.38 -21.71 15.21
CA PHE A 453 1.66 -21.85 14.49
C PHE A 453 2.75 -20.87 14.92
N VAL A 454 2.41 -19.80 15.67
CA VAL A 454 3.39 -18.76 16.01
C VAL A 454 3.68 -18.72 17.50
N PHE A 455 2.66 -18.73 18.33
CA PHE A 455 2.69 -18.68 19.79
C PHE A 455 2.10 -19.95 20.41
#